data_f9b7eec8a96790a3cc3c335bfbac2cb6
#
_entry.id   f9b7eec8a96790a3cc3c335bfbac2cb6
#
_cell.length_a   1.000
_cell.length_b   1.000
_cell.length_c   1.000
_cell.angle_alpha   90.00
_cell.angle_beta   90.00
_cell.angle_gamma   90.00
#
_symmetry.space_group_name_H-M   'P 1'
#
loop_
_entity.id
_entity.type
_entity.pdbx_description
1 polymer ?
#
loop_
_entity_poly.entity_id
_entity_poly.type
_entity_poly.pdbx_seq_one_letter_code
_entity_poly.pdbx_strand_id
1 'polypeptide(L)'
;MRRLIAIVTVSQLLLFGCKPNPAEPTGLVTQNAMVVSARAEASEIGVSILKQGGNAFDAMVATELALAVAYPYAGNLGGGGFMIYRKADGEVGALDYREKAPLAAHKDMYLDSLGNVIPGKSTKGATAVGVPGTIAGVFEVHRKFGTLPIEDLIAPVIALVDKGVTVTEKQEARLDRYWEQIMEVNGDSTLFFNKCVAGDTLRYPALSNTLRRISKNGRDEFYKGETARILSEFIQKRGGYITQEDLAKYEAKWREPIQFDYKELKITSMSPPSSGGVTMNQILKMIEPHDIGDYEHNSPEAIQLFTEAARRAYADRNYFLGDPEFVTIPLNTMLADNYLEERMSNFDFNQATSSSEIREGEISISESSETTHYSIVDAGGNAVSVTTTLNGAYGSKLYCDELGFFLNNEMDDFSAKPGVPNMFGLIGAEANSIAPEKRMLSSMTPTIVEKNGKLWMVVGTPGGSTIITAVAQTILNTYEFNLSMQDAVNAHRFHHQWLPDVITFEPEGFPESTKEMLKSKGYIINEKRTPVIGKVDAIRVLEDGSLEGGADRRGDDTALGF
;
A
#
# COMPACT_ATOMS: atom_id res chain seq x y z
N MET A 1 72.63 -31.01 30.57
CA MET A 1 71.38 -30.29 30.80
C MET A 1 70.83 -29.83 29.44
N ARG A 2 69.89 -30.61 28.86
CA ARG A 2 69.21 -30.24 27.59
C ARG A 2 67.84 -29.66 27.95
N ARG A 3 67.62 -28.40 27.60
CA ARG A 3 66.30 -27.73 27.74
C ARG A 3 65.44 -28.10 26.53
N LEU A 4 64.33 -28.80 26.75
CA LEU A 4 63.22 -28.94 25.80
C LEU A 4 62.43 -27.62 25.78
N ILE A 5 62.29 -27.01 24.59
CA ILE A 5 61.38 -25.92 24.32
C ILE A 5 60.13 -26.58 23.73
N ALA A 6 59.01 -26.53 24.45
CA ALA A 6 57.69 -26.92 23.95
C ALA A 6 57.09 -25.74 23.17
N ILE A 7 56.90 -25.92 21.87
CA ILE A 7 56.15 -24.98 21.02
C ILE A 7 54.66 -25.34 21.15
N VAL A 8 53.89 -24.47 21.79
CA VAL A 8 52.41 -24.56 21.82
C VAL A 8 51.88 -23.84 20.59
N THR A 9 51.45 -24.61 19.61
CA THR A 9 50.73 -24.11 18.44
C THR A 9 49.28 -23.86 18.81
N VAL A 10 48.87 -22.61 18.98
CA VAL A 10 47.47 -22.20 19.14
C VAL A 10 46.83 -22.22 17.74
N SER A 11 46.05 -23.25 17.46
CA SER A 11 45.19 -23.33 16.28
C SER A 11 43.94 -22.44 16.50
N GLN A 12 43.93 -21.26 15.88
CA GLN A 12 42.70 -20.46 15.79
C GLN A 12 41.75 -21.16 14.79
N LEU A 13 40.73 -21.87 15.31
CA LEU A 13 39.58 -22.22 14.50
C LEU A 13 38.80 -20.96 14.18
N LEU A 14 38.94 -20.49 12.95
CA LEU A 14 38.01 -19.55 12.33
C LEU A 14 36.68 -20.29 12.17
N LEU A 15 35.74 -20.08 13.08
CA LEU A 15 34.33 -20.43 12.91
C LEU A 15 33.79 -19.50 11.80
N PHE A 16 33.90 -19.92 10.55
CA PHE A 16 33.04 -19.41 9.50
C PHE A 16 31.62 -19.86 9.87
N GLY A 17 30.81 -18.96 10.43
CA GLY A 17 29.40 -19.15 10.53
C GLY A 17 28.86 -19.37 9.13
N CYS A 18 28.47 -20.61 8.79
CA CYS A 18 27.69 -20.88 7.58
C CYS A 18 26.40 -20.09 7.69
N LYS A 19 26.24 -19.04 6.85
CA LYS A 19 24.90 -18.51 6.62
C LYS A 19 24.02 -19.69 6.17
N PRO A 20 22.80 -19.85 6.70
CA PRO A 20 21.90 -20.90 6.23
C PRO A 20 21.70 -20.73 4.71
N ASN A 21 21.58 -21.85 4.00
CA ASN A 21 21.26 -21.82 2.58
C ASN A 21 19.97 -21.03 2.38
N PRO A 22 19.84 -20.25 1.27
CA PRO A 22 18.58 -19.60 0.93
C PRO A 22 17.43 -20.61 0.98
N ALA A 23 16.26 -20.19 1.49
CA ALA A 23 15.09 -21.04 1.49
C ALA A 23 14.73 -21.46 0.06
N GLU A 24 14.35 -22.71 -0.10
CA GLU A 24 13.81 -23.20 -1.38
C GLU A 24 12.52 -22.43 -1.71
N PRO A 25 12.32 -22.03 -2.99
CA PRO A 25 11.11 -21.36 -3.41
C PRO A 25 9.86 -22.21 -3.17
N THR A 26 8.83 -21.63 -2.58
CA THR A 26 7.52 -22.28 -2.38
C THR A 26 6.41 -21.64 -3.23
N GLY A 27 6.68 -20.46 -3.82
CA GLY A 27 5.82 -19.76 -4.75
C GLY A 27 6.04 -20.18 -6.21
N LEU A 28 5.28 -19.53 -7.13
CA LEU A 28 5.52 -19.67 -8.56
C LEU A 28 6.92 -19.13 -8.92
N VAL A 29 7.70 -19.94 -9.64
CA VAL A 29 9.00 -19.52 -10.17
C VAL A 29 8.93 -19.39 -11.68
N THR A 30 9.46 -18.27 -12.21
CA THR A 30 9.52 -18.00 -13.67
C THR A 30 10.90 -17.46 -14.06
N GLN A 31 11.24 -17.54 -15.36
CA GLN A 31 12.60 -17.23 -15.82
C GLN A 31 12.75 -15.81 -16.38
N ASN A 32 11.68 -15.22 -16.93
CA ASN A 32 11.81 -13.99 -17.70
C ASN A 32 11.06 -12.81 -17.08
N ALA A 33 9.79 -12.99 -16.73
CA ALA A 33 8.94 -11.90 -16.29
C ALA A 33 7.84 -12.39 -15.36
N MET A 34 7.35 -11.50 -14.49
CA MET A 34 6.29 -11.83 -13.53
C MET A 34 5.41 -10.62 -13.24
N VAL A 35 4.12 -10.89 -13.05
CA VAL A 35 3.12 -9.97 -12.51
C VAL A 35 2.43 -10.64 -11.32
N VAL A 36 2.39 -9.97 -10.18
CA VAL A 36 1.64 -10.40 -9.00
C VAL A 36 0.62 -9.31 -8.67
N SER A 37 -0.65 -9.66 -8.60
CA SER A 37 -1.74 -8.71 -8.32
C SER A 37 -2.92 -9.37 -7.62
N ALA A 38 -3.84 -8.56 -7.10
CA ALA A 38 -5.02 -8.99 -6.36
C ALA A 38 -6.02 -9.87 -7.16
N ARG A 39 -5.81 -10.06 -8.48
CA ARG A 39 -6.72 -10.83 -9.35
C ARG A 39 -5.99 -11.48 -10.52
N ALA A 40 -6.33 -12.74 -10.78
CA ALA A 40 -5.78 -13.49 -11.91
C ALA A 40 -5.97 -12.77 -13.24
N GLU A 41 -7.14 -12.20 -13.52
CA GLU A 41 -7.46 -11.51 -14.77
C GLU A 41 -6.52 -10.31 -15.02
N ALA A 42 -6.14 -9.58 -13.96
CA ALA A 42 -5.23 -8.45 -14.08
C ALA A 42 -3.78 -8.92 -14.30
N SER A 43 -3.35 -9.96 -13.57
CA SER A 43 -2.04 -10.58 -13.78
C SER A 43 -1.91 -11.20 -15.17
N GLU A 44 -2.96 -11.86 -15.70
CA GLU A 44 -3.02 -12.41 -17.07
C GLU A 44 -2.85 -11.32 -18.13
N ILE A 45 -3.55 -10.19 -17.98
CA ILE A 45 -3.44 -9.06 -18.91
C ILE A 45 -2.02 -8.47 -18.85
N GLY A 46 -1.47 -8.21 -17.66
CA GLY A 46 -0.11 -7.71 -17.51
C GLY A 46 0.93 -8.63 -18.16
N VAL A 47 0.85 -9.95 -17.92
CA VAL A 47 1.72 -10.94 -18.54
C VAL A 47 1.53 -10.98 -20.06
N SER A 48 0.30 -10.81 -20.57
CA SER A 48 0.06 -10.79 -22.01
C SER A 48 0.74 -9.61 -22.71
N ILE A 49 0.77 -8.45 -22.06
CA ILE A 49 1.49 -7.25 -22.53
C ILE A 49 3.01 -7.52 -22.57
N LEU A 50 3.57 -8.11 -21.49
CA LEU A 50 4.99 -8.48 -21.45
C LEU A 50 5.36 -9.46 -22.56
N LYS A 51 4.52 -10.47 -22.83
CA LYS A 51 4.71 -11.43 -23.93
C LYS A 51 4.60 -10.83 -25.34
N GLN A 52 3.90 -9.71 -25.49
CA GLN A 52 3.81 -8.95 -26.74
C GLN A 52 5.02 -8.02 -26.97
N GLY A 53 5.99 -8.01 -26.03
CA GLY A 53 7.20 -7.19 -26.11
C GLY A 53 7.07 -5.83 -25.40
N GLY A 54 5.98 -5.60 -24.66
CA GLY A 54 5.86 -4.47 -23.75
C GLY A 54 6.81 -4.59 -22.56
N ASN A 55 7.17 -3.46 -21.96
CA ASN A 55 8.00 -3.42 -20.77
C ASN A 55 7.14 -3.42 -19.47
N ALA A 56 7.79 -3.34 -18.30
CA ALA A 56 7.11 -3.32 -17.00
C ALA A 56 6.12 -2.13 -16.86
N PHE A 57 6.39 -1.01 -17.52
CA PHE A 57 5.55 0.18 -17.49
C PHE A 57 4.32 0.04 -18.39
N ASP A 58 4.45 -0.61 -19.55
CA ASP A 58 3.30 -0.97 -20.38
C ASP A 58 2.39 -1.97 -19.65
N ALA A 59 2.98 -2.97 -19.01
CA ALA A 59 2.24 -3.94 -18.20
C ALA A 59 1.56 -3.28 -16.99
N MET A 60 2.21 -2.28 -16.36
CA MET A 60 1.61 -1.47 -15.28
C MET A 60 0.32 -0.79 -15.74
N VAL A 61 0.34 -0.12 -16.89
CA VAL A 61 -0.84 0.56 -17.45
C VAL A 61 -2.01 -0.40 -17.62
N ALA A 62 -1.76 -1.56 -18.24
CA ALA A 62 -2.80 -2.54 -18.50
C ALA A 62 -3.31 -3.21 -17.20
N THR A 63 -2.42 -3.54 -16.26
CA THR A 63 -2.76 -4.16 -14.97
C THR A 63 -3.59 -3.21 -14.10
N GLU A 64 -3.23 -1.92 -14.02
CA GLU A 64 -3.99 -0.89 -13.28
C GLU A 64 -5.43 -0.81 -13.77
N LEU A 65 -5.62 -0.68 -15.08
CA LEU A 65 -6.95 -0.60 -15.68
C LEU A 65 -7.73 -1.92 -15.57
N ALA A 66 -7.05 -3.07 -15.63
CA ALA A 66 -7.68 -4.38 -15.45
C ALA A 66 -8.18 -4.59 -14.01
N LEU A 67 -7.45 -4.09 -13.00
CA LEU A 67 -7.90 -4.11 -11.61
C LEU A 67 -9.16 -3.27 -11.38
N ALA A 68 -9.35 -2.17 -12.10
CA ALA A 68 -10.59 -1.40 -12.05
C ALA A 68 -11.81 -2.22 -12.48
N VAL A 69 -11.61 -3.24 -13.31
CA VAL A 69 -12.64 -4.17 -13.79
C VAL A 69 -12.78 -5.38 -12.87
N ALA A 70 -11.66 -6.05 -12.58
CA ALA A 70 -11.64 -7.32 -11.89
C ALA A 70 -11.73 -7.18 -10.36
N TYR A 71 -11.38 -6.01 -9.82
CA TYR A 71 -11.31 -5.75 -8.40
C TYR A 71 -11.91 -4.38 -8.00
N PRO A 72 -13.18 -4.07 -8.33
CA PRO A 72 -13.79 -2.75 -8.11
C PRO A 72 -13.90 -2.36 -6.63
N TYR A 73 -13.54 -3.25 -5.75
CA TYR A 73 -13.42 -3.04 -4.31
C TYR A 73 -12.35 -2.00 -3.94
N ALA A 74 -11.25 -1.94 -4.72
CA ALA A 74 -10.14 -1.02 -4.53
C ALA A 74 -9.43 -0.62 -5.84
N GLY A 75 -9.40 -1.48 -6.87
CA GLY A 75 -8.98 -1.13 -8.23
C GLY A 75 -9.95 -0.14 -8.85
N ASN A 76 -9.47 0.86 -9.59
CA ASN A 76 -10.31 2.02 -9.88
C ASN A 76 -9.89 2.87 -11.08
N LEU A 77 -10.84 3.72 -11.55
CA LEU A 77 -10.58 4.93 -12.34
C LEU A 77 -10.88 6.18 -11.50
N GLY A 78 -11.68 6.03 -10.45
CA GLY A 78 -12.17 7.12 -9.59
C GLY A 78 -11.35 7.35 -8.32
N GLY A 79 -10.14 6.85 -8.26
CA GLY A 79 -9.21 6.96 -7.13
C GLY A 79 -7.82 7.45 -7.54
N GLY A 80 -6.79 6.98 -6.85
CA GLY A 80 -5.40 7.35 -7.11
C GLY A 80 -4.40 6.37 -6.52
N GLY A 81 -3.13 6.73 -6.52
CA GLY A 81 -2.09 5.82 -6.05
C GLY A 81 -0.68 6.38 -6.11
N PHE A 82 0.28 5.48 -5.87
CA PHE A 82 1.72 5.73 -5.96
C PHE A 82 2.42 4.58 -6.67
N MET A 83 3.46 4.94 -7.43
CA MET A 83 4.36 3.99 -8.08
C MET A 83 5.80 4.28 -7.66
N ILE A 84 6.55 3.23 -7.32
CA ILE A 84 8.01 3.21 -7.30
C ILE A 84 8.47 2.37 -8.49
N TYR A 85 9.51 2.83 -9.17
CA TYR A 85 10.11 2.08 -10.27
C TYR A 85 11.64 1.97 -10.11
N ARG A 86 12.18 0.92 -10.71
CA ARG A 86 13.59 0.72 -10.96
C ARG A 86 13.80 0.24 -12.38
N LYS A 87 14.61 0.95 -13.15
CA LYS A 87 15.03 0.51 -14.48
C LYS A 87 16.18 -0.48 -14.41
N ALA A 88 16.36 -1.23 -15.47
CA ALA A 88 17.47 -2.19 -15.59
C ALA A 88 18.86 -1.58 -15.36
N ASP A 89 19.05 -0.30 -15.72
CA ASP A 89 20.28 0.45 -15.53
C ASP A 89 20.49 0.96 -14.09
N GLY A 90 19.54 0.72 -13.19
CA GLY A 90 19.58 1.16 -11.79
C GLY A 90 18.91 2.52 -11.52
N GLU A 91 18.40 3.23 -12.55
CA GLU A 91 17.60 4.43 -12.32
C GLU A 91 16.35 4.09 -11.51
N VAL A 92 16.10 4.82 -10.43
CA VAL A 92 14.91 4.70 -9.60
C VAL A 92 14.14 6.01 -9.55
N GLY A 93 12.85 5.94 -9.27
CA GLY A 93 12.03 7.13 -9.07
C GLY A 93 10.64 6.78 -8.56
N ALA A 94 9.84 7.83 -8.32
CA ALA A 94 8.51 7.72 -7.76
C ALA A 94 7.52 8.58 -8.53
N LEU A 95 6.30 8.07 -8.72
CA LEU A 95 5.18 8.83 -9.27
C LEU A 95 4.05 8.91 -8.23
N ASP A 96 3.60 10.14 -7.98
CA ASP A 96 2.49 10.49 -7.13
C ASP A 96 1.28 10.87 -7.99
N TYR A 97 0.29 9.99 -8.04
CA TYR A 97 -1.03 10.27 -8.61
C TYR A 97 -2.14 10.13 -7.55
N ARG A 98 -1.78 10.45 -6.27
CA ARG A 98 -2.70 10.57 -5.14
C ARG A 98 -3.78 11.59 -5.43
N GLU A 99 -4.96 11.36 -4.92
CA GLU A 99 -6.08 12.29 -5.00
C GLU A 99 -5.74 13.64 -4.37
N LYS A 100 -6.49 14.67 -4.78
CA LYS A 100 -6.40 16.02 -4.24
C LYS A 100 -7.72 16.47 -3.63
N ALA A 101 -7.64 17.31 -2.62
CA ALA A 101 -8.79 18.06 -2.16
C ALA A 101 -9.29 19.01 -3.28
N PRO A 102 -10.62 19.13 -3.51
CA PRO A 102 -11.17 20.05 -4.48
C PRO A 102 -10.90 21.52 -4.10
N LEU A 103 -11.00 22.43 -5.07
CA LEU A 103 -10.83 23.89 -4.88
C LEU A 103 -11.77 24.47 -3.81
N ALA A 104 -12.95 23.89 -3.65
CA ALA A 104 -13.92 24.30 -2.63
C ALA A 104 -13.61 23.75 -1.22
N ALA A 105 -12.56 22.96 -1.06
CA ALA A 105 -12.20 22.39 0.24
C ALA A 105 -11.73 23.47 1.21
N HIS A 106 -12.08 23.32 2.47
CA HIS A 106 -11.62 24.18 3.56
C HIS A 106 -11.50 23.38 4.86
N LYS A 107 -10.71 23.88 5.81
CA LYS A 107 -10.33 23.19 7.04
C LYS A 107 -11.52 22.61 7.81
N ASP A 108 -12.62 23.36 7.91
CA ASP A 108 -13.77 23.01 8.75
C ASP A 108 -14.93 22.37 7.97
N MET A 109 -14.72 21.93 6.71
CA MET A 109 -15.79 21.44 5.84
C MET A 109 -16.54 20.19 6.37
N TYR A 110 -15.93 19.46 7.29
CA TYR A 110 -16.51 18.28 7.93
C TYR A 110 -16.94 18.51 9.39
N LEU A 111 -16.92 19.76 9.86
CA LEU A 111 -17.36 20.12 11.20
C LEU A 111 -18.78 20.68 11.21
N ASP A 112 -19.49 20.44 12.32
CA ASP A 112 -20.74 21.10 12.61
C ASP A 112 -20.51 22.52 13.19
N SER A 113 -21.60 23.25 13.47
CA SER A 113 -21.51 24.61 14.02
C SER A 113 -20.90 24.68 15.43
N LEU A 114 -20.74 23.54 16.11
CA LEU A 114 -20.13 23.39 17.42
C LEU A 114 -18.66 22.94 17.32
N GLY A 115 -18.16 22.70 16.10
CA GLY A 115 -16.80 22.23 15.83
C GLY A 115 -16.61 20.73 16.07
N ASN A 116 -17.67 19.93 16.07
CA ASN A 116 -17.59 18.47 16.11
C ASN A 116 -17.57 17.89 14.70
N VAL A 117 -16.83 16.79 14.51
CA VAL A 117 -16.82 16.07 13.24
C VAL A 117 -18.21 15.50 12.94
N ILE A 118 -18.74 15.78 11.74
CA ILE A 118 -20.02 15.26 11.27
C ILE A 118 -19.83 13.79 10.83
N PRO A 119 -20.43 12.82 11.53
CA PRO A 119 -20.24 11.39 11.23
C PRO A 119 -20.59 11.05 9.78
N GLY A 120 -19.70 10.31 9.12
CA GLY A 120 -19.93 9.79 7.76
C GLY A 120 -19.72 10.79 6.62
N LYS A 121 -19.60 12.09 6.88
CA LYS A 121 -19.52 13.12 5.83
C LYS A 121 -18.21 13.05 5.03
N SER A 122 -17.11 12.62 5.65
CA SER A 122 -15.82 12.38 4.99
C SER A 122 -15.67 10.96 4.41
N THR A 123 -16.56 10.02 4.79
CA THR A 123 -16.38 8.60 4.43
C THR A 123 -17.39 8.07 3.41
N LYS A 124 -18.59 8.66 3.30
CA LYS A 124 -19.69 8.19 2.42
C LYS A 124 -20.22 9.28 1.49
N GLY A 125 -20.58 8.89 0.27
CA GLY A 125 -21.25 9.74 -0.70
C GLY A 125 -20.34 10.79 -1.33
N ALA A 126 -20.94 11.73 -2.05
CA ALA A 126 -20.23 12.68 -2.92
C ALA A 126 -19.34 13.68 -2.18
N THR A 127 -19.63 13.98 -0.90
CA THR A 127 -18.84 14.91 -0.09
C THR A 127 -17.49 14.36 0.34
N ALA A 128 -17.32 13.03 0.28
CA ALA A 128 -16.08 12.32 0.67
C ALA A 128 -15.07 12.22 -0.48
N VAL A 129 -15.45 12.57 -1.72
CA VAL A 129 -14.66 12.31 -2.92
C VAL A 129 -13.56 13.36 -3.11
N GLY A 130 -12.30 12.89 -3.19
CA GLY A 130 -11.16 13.65 -3.67
C GLY A 130 -11.04 13.60 -5.20
N VAL A 131 -10.36 14.57 -5.80
CA VAL A 131 -10.14 14.64 -7.27
C VAL A 131 -9.31 13.46 -7.73
N PRO A 132 -9.81 12.57 -8.60
CA PRO A 132 -9.16 11.32 -8.98
C PRO A 132 -7.85 11.52 -9.75
N GLY A 133 -6.86 10.65 -9.50
CA GLY A 133 -5.54 10.71 -10.10
C GLY A 133 -5.15 9.55 -11.01
N THR A 134 -5.83 8.39 -10.91
CA THR A 134 -5.41 7.15 -11.58
C THR A 134 -5.15 7.32 -13.08
N ILE A 135 -6.07 7.93 -13.83
CA ILE A 135 -5.91 8.12 -15.29
C ILE A 135 -4.72 9.04 -15.60
N ALA A 136 -4.47 10.08 -14.80
CA ALA A 136 -3.30 10.93 -14.99
C ALA A 136 -2.01 10.16 -14.74
N GLY A 137 -1.96 9.32 -13.71
CA GLY A 137 -0.83 8.43 -13.42
C GLY A 137 -0.54 7.47 -14.58
N VAL A 138 -1.55 6.75 -15.04
CA VAL A 138 -1.47 5.80 -16.17
C VAL A 138 -0.89 6.48 -17.43
N PHE A 139 -1.44 7.61 -17.83
CA PHE A 139 -0.96 8.31 -19.03
C PHE A 139 0.41 8.96 -18.84
N GLU A 140 0.76 9.39 -17.63
CA GLU A 140 2.09 9.95 -17.34
C GLU A 140 3.18 8.86 -17.39
N VAL A 141 2.91 7.65 -16.86
CA VAL A 141 3.80 6.49 -16.99
C VAL A 141 3.98 6.10 -18.46
N HIS A 142 2.87 5.97 -19.20
CA HIS A 142 2.93 5.64 -20.62
C HIS A 142 3.70 6.70 -21.42
N ARG A 143 3.47 7.98 -21.21
CA ARG A 143 4.17 9.08 -21.88
C ARG A 143 5.69 9.02 -21.67
N LYS A 144 6.14 8.64 -20.46
CA LYS A 144 7.58 8.65 -20.10
C LYS A 144 8.30 7.36 -20.47
N PHE A 145 7.63 6.23 -20.34
CA PHE A 145 8.27 4.91 -20.39
C PHE A 145 7.57 3.91 -21.34
N GLY A 146 6.38 4.22 -21.83
CA GLY A 146 5.62 3.33 -22.71
C GLY A 146 6.35 3.05 -24.02
N THR A 147 6.27 1.81 -24.48
CA THR A 147 6.87 1.34 -25.72
C THR A 147 5.82 0.84 -26.73
N LEU A 148 4.67 0.39 -26.23
CA LEU A 148 3.54 0.00 -27.06
C LEU A 148 2.51 1.14 -27.17
N PRO A 149 1.70 1.19 -28.26
CA PRO A 149 0.59 2.13 -28.36
C PRO A 149 -0.38 1.99 -27.18
N ILE A 150 -0.89 3.10 -26.65
CA ILE A 150 -1.81 3.08 -25.51
C ILE A 150 -3.10 2.28 -25.81
N GLU A 151 -3.55 2.31 -27.06
CA GLU A 151 -4.71 1.58 -27.52
C GLU A 151 -4.51 0.06 -27.38
N ASP A 152 -3.30 -0.44 -27.63
CA ASP A 152 -2.95 -1.85 -27.50
C ASP A 152 -2.91 -2.30 -26.03
N LEU A 153 -2.59 -1.38 -25.11
CA LEU A 153 -2.62 -1.63 -23.66
C LEU A 153 -4.05 -1.63 -23.10
N ILE A 154 -4.93 -0.79 -23.62
CA ILE A 154 -6.32 -0.67 -23.17
C ILE A 154 -7.23 -1.73 -23.83
N ALA A 155 -6.93 -2.18 -25.05
CA ALA A 155 -7.76 -3.13 -25.78
C ALA A 155 -8.05 -4.45 -25.01
N PRO A 156 -7.10 -5.15 -24.39
CA PRO A 156 -7.37 -6.35 -23.60
C PRO A 156 -8.24 -6.07 -22.36
N VAL A 157 -8.13 -4.88 -21.77
CA VAL A 157 -8.99 -4.46 -20.66
C VAL A 157 -10.43 -4.26 -21.13
N ILE A 158 -10.65 -3.60 -22.28
CA ILE A 158 -11.99 -3.47 -22.89
C ILE A 158 -12.58 -4.85 -23.16
N ALA A 159 -11.78 -5.79 -23.70
CA ALA A 159 -12.22 -7.16 -23.94
C ALA A 159 -12.64 -7.87 -22.63
N LEU A 160 -11.91 -7.65 -21.52
CA LEU A 160 -12.27 -8.17 -20.20
C LEU A 160 -13.61 -7.58 -19.71
N VAL A 161 -13.83 -6.28 -19.84
CA VAL A 161 -15.09 -5.62 -19.46
C VAL A 161 -16.28 -6.17 -20.24
N ASP A 162 -16.11 -6.33 -21.57
CA ASP A 162 -17.16 -6.83 -22.46
C ASP A 162 -17.51 -8.31 -22.17
N LYS A 163 -16.49 -9.13 -21.90
CA LYS A 163 -16.66 -10.53 -21.47
C LYS A 163 -17.33 -10.60 -20.10
N GLY A 164 -16.96 -9.71 -19.20
CA GLY A 164 -17.32 -9.72 -17.78
C GLY A 164 -16.37 -10.55 -16.93
N VAL A 165 -16.46 -10.37 -15.63
CA VAL A 165 -15.61 -10.99 -14.59
C VAL A 165 -16.46 -11.94 -13.76
N THR A 166 -15.93 -13.13 -13.46
CA THR A 166 -16.57 -14.08 -12.56
C THR A 166 -16.43 -13.63 -11.11
N VAL A 167 -17.54 -13.52 -10.41
CA VAL A 167 -17.59 -13.20 -8.99
C VAL A 167 -17.03 -14.38 -8.19
N THR A 168 -16.02 -14.15 -7.34
CA THR A 168 -15.49 -15.15 -6.43
C THR A 168 -16.24 -15.17 -5.10
N GLU A 169 -16.10 -16.22 -4.30
CA GLU A 169 -16.66 -16.29 -2.94
C GLU A 169 -16.19 -15.12 -2.06
N LYS A 170 -14.91 -14.73 -2.19
CA LYS A 170 -14.36 -13.57 -1.46
C LYS A 170 -14.94 -12.24 -1.94
N GLN A 171 -15.22 -12.10 -3.24
CA GLN A 171 -15.90 -10.92 -3.78
C GLN A 171 -17.35 -10.84 -3.32
N GLU A 172 -18.09 -11.95 -3.35
CA GLU A 172 -19.44 -12.04 -2.82
C GLU A 172 -19.48 -11.60 -1.35
N ALA A 173 -18.64 -12.19 -0.49
CA ALA A 173 -18.57 -11.86 0.93
C ALA A 173 -18.24 -10.37 1.17
N ARG A 174 -17.36 -9.78 0.35
CA ARG A 174 -17.04 -8.34 0.41
C ARG A 174 -18.23 -7.49 -0.03
N LEU A 175 -18.88 -7.83 -1.14
CA LEU A 175 -20.03 -7.09 -1.64
C LEU A 175 -21.20 -7.16 -0.64
N ASP A 176 -21.49 -8.33 -0.07
CA ASP A 176 -22.52 -8.50 0.95
C ASP A 176 -22.26 -7.64 2.20
N ARG A 177 -21.02 -7.56 2.64
CA ARG A 177 -20.63 -6.74 3.80
C ARG A 177 -20.93 -5.25 3.61
N TYR A 178 -20.81 -4.74 2.40
CA TYR A 178 -20.98 -3.31 2.10
C TYR A 178 -22.25 -2.98 1.30
N TRP A 179 -23.03 -3.99 0.94
CA TRP A 179 -24.20 -3.85 0.06
C TRP A 179 -25.21 -2.82 0.58
N GLU A 180 -25.55 -2.87 1.87
CA GLU A 180 -26.48 -1.90 2.46
C GLU A 180 -25.99 -0.46 2.32
N GLN A 181 -24.69 -0.22 2.53
CA GLN A 181 -24.10 1.10 2.39
C GLN A 181 -24.07 1.56 0.91
N ILE A 182 -23.85 0.64 -0.03
CA ILE A 182 -23.90 0.93 -1.47
C ILE A 182 -25.35 1.31 -1.84
N MET A 183 -26.35 0.59 -1.36
CA MET A 183 -27.76 0.90 -1.62
C MET A 183 -28.20 2.21 -0.97
N GLU A 184 -27.75 2.49 0.26
CA GLU A 184 -28.01 3.76 0.96
C GLU A 184 -27.57 4.97 0.12
N VAL A 185 -26.41 4.87 -0.54
CA VAL A 185 -25.79 5.97 -1.30
C VAL A 185 -26.35 6.11 -2.71
N ASN A 186 -26.66 4.99 -3.40
CA ASN A 186 -27.01 5.01 -4.83
C ASN A 186 -28.50 4.77 -5.11
N GLY A 187 -29.25 4.18 -4.16
CA GLY A 187 -30.63 3.75 -4.38
C GLY A 187 -30.73 2.51 -5.29
N ASP A 188 -31.92 2.29 -5.83
CA ASP A 188 -32.31 1.04 -6.51
C ASP A 188 -31.88 0.97 -7.99
N SER A 189 -31.31 2.05 -8.54
CA SER A 189 -30.96 2.15 -9.96
C SER A 189 -29.53 1.74 -10.30
N THR A 190 -28.74 1.36 -9.29
CA THR A 190 -27.34 1.00 -9.48
C THR A 190 -27.17 -0.42 -10.04
N LEU A 191 -26.06 -0.67 -10.75
CA LEU A 191 -25.63 -1.99 -11.22
C LEU A 191 -25.64 -3.06 -10.10
N PHE A 192 -25.35 -2.65 -8.87
CA PHE A 192 -25.25 -3.52 -7.69
C PHE A 192 -26.58 -3.75 -6.95
N PHE A 193 -27.70 -3.26 -7.47
CA PHE A 193 -29.03 -3.47 -6.86
C PHE A 193 -29.34 -4.96 -6.67
N ASN A 194 -29.13 -5.76 -7.70
CA ASN A 194 -29.20 -7.22 -7.57
C ASN A 194 -27.87 -7.72 -7.01
N LYS A 195 -27.90 -8.33 -5.83
CA LYS A 195 -26.72 -8.95 -5.24
C LYS A 195 -26.13 -9.99 -6.19
N CYS A 196 -24.83 -9.89 -6.41
CA CYS A 196 -24.08 -10.88 -7.18
C CYS A 196 -23.59 -11.99 -6.25
N VAL A 197 -23.75 -13.24 -6.65
CA VAL A 197 -23.25 -14.41 -5.92
C VAL A 197 -22.04 -15.03 -6.64
N ALA A 198 -21.26 -15.82 -5.92
CA ALA A 198 -20.11 -16.52 -6.51
C ALA A 198 -20.54 -17.38 -7.72
N GLY A 199 -19.78 -17.25 -8.80
CA GLY A 199 -20.09 -17.87 -10.10
C GLY A 199 -20.85 -16.98 -11.08
N ASP A 200 -21.48 -15.90 -10.61
CA ASP A 200 -22.10 -14.92 -11.51
C ASP A 200 -21.05 -14.22 -12.37
N THR A 201 -21.49 -13.73 -13.53
CA THR A 201 -20.65 -12.89 -14.40
C THR A 201 -21.09 -11.44 -14.28
N LEU A 202 -20.24 -10.62 -13.69
CA LEU A 202 -20.49 -9.18 -13.55
C LEU A 202 -19.94 -8.43 -14.78
N ARG A 203 -20.78 -7.65 -15.44
CA ARG A 203 -20.45 -6.83 -16.60
C ARG A 203 -20.66 -5.36 -16.33
N TYR A 204 -19.78 -4.53 -16.88
CA TYR A 204 -19.78 -3.07 -16.68
C TYR A 204 -19.90 -2.33 -18.01
N PRO A 205 -21.07 -2.33 -18.69
CA PRO A 205 -21.21 -1.76 -20.03
C PRO A 205 -20.87 -0.27 -20.10
N ALA A 206 -21.18 0.50 -19.04
CA ALA A 206 -20.82 1.91 -18.95
C ALA A 206 -19.30 2.10 -18.85
N LEU A 207 -18.59 1.24 -18.10
CA LEU A 207 -17.13 1.27 -18.01
C LEU A 207 -16.47 0.96 -19.35
N SER A 208 -17.01 -0.02 -20.12
CA SER A 208 -16.53 -0.31 -21.48
C SER A 208 -16.60 0.95 -22.36
N ASN A 209 -17.71 1.67 -22.34
CA ASN A 209 -17.86 2.91 -23.10
C ASN A 209 -16.87 4.00 -22.62
N THR A 210 -16.67 4.13 -21.32
CA THR A 210 -15.70 5.07 -20.76
C THR A 210 -14.27 4.73 -21.18
N LEU A 211 -13.85 3.47 -21.08
CA LEU A 211 -12.51 3.04 -21.54
C LEU A 211 -12.31 3.23 -23.04
N ARG A 212 -13.34 2.99 -23.87
CA ARG A 212 -13.26 3.26 -25.33
C ARG A 212 -13.06 4.74 -25.63
N ARG A 213 -13.73 5.64 -24.89
CA ARG A 213 -13.53 7.10 -25.03
C ARG A 213 -12.11 7.48 -24.60
N ILE A 214 -11.62 6.96 -23.46
CA ILE A 214 -10.27 7.22 -22.96
C ILE A 214 -9.21 6.69 -23.92
N SER A 215 -9.38 5.47 -24.44
CA SER A 215 -8.47 4.87 -25.43
C SER A 215 -8.35 5.76 -26.68
N LYS A 216 -9.47 6.29 -27.16
CA LYS A 216 -9.53 7.10 -28.38
C LYS A 216 -9.00 8.54 -28.20
N ASN A 217 -9.33 9.17 -27.06
CA ASN A 217 -9.14 10.62 -26.85
C ASN A 217 -8.04 10.92 -25.83
N GLY A 218 -7.43 9.90 -25.24
CA GLY A 218 -6.33 10.02 -24.26
C GLY A 218 -6.76 10.56 -22.89
N ARG A 219 -5.78 11.03 -22.13
CA ARG A 219 -5.93 11.58 -20.78
C ARG A 219 -7.01 12.67 -20.68
N ASP A 220 -7.06 13.56 -21.64
CA ASP A 220 -7.95 14.71 -21.59
C ASP A 220 -9.43 14.35 -21.68
N GLU A 221 -9.78 13.14 -22.16
CA GLU A 221 -11.15 12.63 -22.08
C GLU A 221 -11.66 12.54 -20.62
N PHE A 222 -10.80 12.08 -19.71
CA PHE A 222 -11.15 11.94 -18.30
C PHE A 222 -11.17 13.29 -17.56
N TYR A 223 -10.30 14.23 -17.93
CA TYR A 223 -10.10 15.47 -17.17
C TYR A 223 -10.73 16.71 -17.80
N LYS A 224 -11.05 16.69 -19.10
CA LYS A 224 -11.59 17.84 -19.84
C LYS A 224 -12.71 17.47 -20.82
N GLY A 225 -12.85 16.17 -21.14
CA GLY A 225 -13.82 15.67 -22.12
C GLY A 225 -15.19 15.36 -21.54
N GLU A 226 -15.91 14.48 -22.22
CA GLU A 226 -17.26 14.06 -21.84
C GLU A 226 -17.27 13.34 -20.49
N THR A 227 -16.25 12.54 -20.19
CA THR A 227 -16.11 11.88 -18.89
C THR A 227 -16.01 12.89 -17.74
N ALA A 228 -15.21 13.98 -17.93
CA ALA A 228 -15.11 15.05 -16.93
C ALA A 228 -16.45 15.74 -16.68
N ARG A 229 -17.20 16.04 -17.76
CA ARG A 229 -18.52 16.67 -17.66
C ARG A 229 -19.50 15.78 -16.87
N ILE A 230 -19.63 14.52 -17.26
CA ILE A 230 -20.55 13.59 -16.58
C ILE A 230 -20.15 13.43 -15.10
N LEU A 231 -18.86 13.22 -14.83
CA LEU A 231 -18.35 13.00 -13.47
C LEU A 231 -18.63 14.19 -12.55
N SER A 232 -18.31 15.41 -13.00
CA SER A 232 -18.53 16.62 -12.20
C SER A 232 -20.00 16.91 -11.96
N GLU A 233 -20.85 16.78 -12.99
CA GLU A 233 -22.30 16.95 -12.86
C GLU A 233 -22.92 15.90 -11.90
N PHE A 234 -22.47 14.65 -12.00
CA PHE A 234 -22.91 13.55 -11.13
C PHE A 234 -22.58 13.81 -9.66
N ILE A 235 -21.36 14.25 -9.37
CA ILE A 235 -20.88 14.56 -8.01
C ILE A 235 -21.60 15.78 -7.44
N GLN A 236 -21.70 16.88 -8.21
CA GLN A 236 -22.34 18.13 -7.77
C GLN A 236 -23.84 17.95 -7.52
N LYS A 237 -24.56 17.21 -8.38
CA LYS A 237 -25.99 16.89 -8.19
C LYS A 237 -26.24 16.16 -6.87
N ARG A 238 -25.23 15.49 -6.30
CA ARG A 238 -25.29 14.77 -5.02
C ARG A 238 -24.66 15.54 -3.85
N GLY A 239 -24.41 16.85 -4.03
CA GLY A 239 -23.87 17.71 -2.99
C GLY A 239 -22.36 17.62 -2.77
N GLY A 240 -21.62 16.96 -3.67
CA GLY A 240 -20.15 16.92 -3.64
C GLY A 240 -19.52 18.18 -4.21
N TYR A 241 -18.21 18.28 -4.09
CA TYR A 241 -17.45 19.53 -4.30
C TYR A 241 -16.66 19.59 -5.61
N ILE A 242 -16.46 18.46 -6.31
CA ILE A 242 -15.63 18.41 -7.52
C ILE A 242 -16.32 19.07 -8.70
N THR A 243 -15.60 20.00 -9.36
CA THR A 243 -16.00 20.71 -10.56
C THR A 243 -15.19 20.25 -11.77
N GLN A 244 -15.56 20.70 -12.98
CA GLN A 244 -14.72 20.48 -14.17
C GLN A 244 -13.36 21.19 -14.05
N GLU A 245 -13.29 22.31 -13.32
CA GLU A 245 -12.03 23.02 -13.08
C GLU A 245 -11.08 22.19 -12.20
N ASP A 246 -11.60 21.54 -11.15
CA ASP A 246 -10.83 20.62 -10.30
C ASP A 246 -10.20 19.48 -11.13
N LEU A 247 -11.00 18.88 -12.00
CA LEU A 247 -10.52 17.83 -12.90
C LEU A 247 -9.47 18.36 -13.87
N ALA A 248 -9.73 19.46 -14.55
CA ALA A 248 -8.84 20.03 -15.55
C ALA A 248 -7.46 20.43 -15.00
N LYS A 249 -7.39 20.82 -13.72
CA LYS A 249 -6.15 21.20 -13.01
C LYS A 249 -5.38 20.01 -12.44
N TYR A 250 -5.93 18.80 -12.47
CA TYR A 250 -5.25 17.65 -11.87
C TYR A 250 -4.02 17.24 -12.70
N GLU A 251 -2.89 17.04 -12.01
CA GLU A 251 -1.64 16.52 -12.57
C GLU A 251 -1.01 15.51 -11.62
N ALA A 252 -0.51 14.40 -12.19
CA ALA A 252 0.38 13.48 -11.47
C ALA A 252 1.77 14.12 -11.33
N LYS A 253 2.52 13.78 -10.26
CA LYS A 253 3.81 14.40 -9.96
C LYS A 253 4.91 13.37 -9.82
N TRP A 254 6.01 13.57 -10.54
CA TRP A 254 7.25 12.85 -10.27
C TRP A 254 7.86 13.38 -8.97
N ARG A 255 8.29 12.45 -8.10
CA ARG A 255 8.91 12.77 -6.81
C ARG A 255 10.22 12.03 -6.64
N GLU A 256 11.10 12.59 -5.82
CA GLU A 256 12.28 11.86 -5.34
C GLU A 256 11.81 10.84 -4.29
N PRO A 257 12.10 9.54 -4.44
CA PRO A 257 11.73 8.54 -3.46
C PRO A 257 12.56 8.67 -2.18
N ILE A 258 12.07 8.09 -1.08
CA ILE A 258 12.88 7.85 0.11
C ILE A 258 13.78 6.64 -0.17
N GLN A 259 15.09 6.83 -0.04
CA GLN A 259 16.09 5.78 -0.15
C GLN A 259 16.89 5.67 1.14
N PHE A 260 17.12 4.44 1.60
CA PHE A 260 17.92 4.16 2.78
C PHE A 260 18.49 2.74 2.73
N ASP A 261 19.52 2.53 3.52
CA ASP A 261 20.15 1.23 3.66
C ASP A 261 19.66 0.53 4.94
N TYR A 262 19.44 -0.77 4.86
CA TYR A 262 19.27 -1.67 5.98
C TYR A 262 20.23 -2.85 5.80
N LYS A 263 21.28 -2.89 6.59
CA LYS A 263 22.43 -3.79 6.36
C LYS A 263 22.92 -3.67 4.90
N GLU A 264 22.99 -4.78 4.14
CA GLU A 264 23.37 -4.75 2.71
C GLU A 264 22.21 -4.48 1.74
N LEU A 265 21.00 -4.26 2.24
CA LEU A 265 19.83 -3.91 1.41
C LEU A 265 19.76 -2.40 1.20
N LYS A 266 19.52 -1.99 -0.05
CA LYS A 266 19.13 -0.63 -0.39
C LYS A 266 17.63 -0.61 -0.68
N ILE A 267 16.87 0.12 0.12
CA ILE A 267 15.41 0.17 0.07
C ILE A 267 14.98 1.50 -0.54
N THR A 268 14.15 1.43 -1.57
CA THR A 268 13.54 2.58 -2.24
C THR A 268 12.03 2.51 -2.04
N SER A 269 11.44 3.52 -1.40
CA SER A 269 10.00 3.56 -1.10
C SER A 269 9.41 4.96 -1.26
N MET A 270 8.09 5.10 -1.14
CA MET A 270 7.39 6.35 -1.46
C MET A 270 7.68 7.45 -0.43
N SER A 271 7.95 8.65 -0.94
CA SER A 271 8.11 9.88 -0.16
C SER A 271 6.76 10.55 0.14
N PRO A 272 6.70 11.56 1.04
CA PRO A 272 5.48 12.34 1.28
C PRO A 272 4.86 12.89 -0.03
N PRO A 273 3.51 12.89 -0.17
CA PRO A 273 2.51 12.72 0.88
C PRO A 273 2.26 11.27 1.33
N SER A 274 3.03 10.29 0.89
CA SER A 274 3.06 9.00 1.58
C SER A 274 3.97 9.06 2.81
N SER A 275 3.51 8.49 3.92
CA SER A 275 4.33 8.26 5.11
C SER A 275 5.18 6.99 5.01
N GLY A 276 4.90 6.14 4.01
CA GLY A 276 5.42 4.78 3.93
C GLY A 276 6.94 4.70 4.01
N GLY A 277 7.64 5.38 3.12
CA GLY A 277 9.11 5.32 3.09
C GLY A 277 9.77 5.89 4.35
N VAL A 278 9.24 6.99 4.89
CA VAL A 278 9.78 7.62 6.12
C VAL A 278 9.59 6.73 7.33
N THR A 279 8.36 6.27 7.56
CA THR A 279 8.03 5.45 8.74
C THR A 279 8.70 4.08 8.69
N MET A 280 8.78 3.45 7.50
CA MET A 280 9.48 2.18 7.32
C MET A 280 10.99 2.33 7.55
N ASN A 281 11.62 3.41 7.04
CA ASN A 281 13.01 3.72 7.35
C ASN A 281 13.24 3.79 8.86
N GLN A 282 12.43 4.58 9.58
CA GLN A 282 12.55 4.71 11.03
C GLN A 282 12.42 3.35 11.73
N ILE A 283 11.42 2.53 11.37
CA ILE A 283 11.24 1.19 11.96
C ILE A 283 12.49 0.33 11.74
N LEU A 284 12.95 0.19 10.50
CA LEU A 284 14.06 -0.70 10.15
C LEU A 284 15.38 -0.19 10.75
N LYS A 285 15.66 1.11 10.70
CA LYS A 285 16.88 1.69 11.29
C LYS A 285 16.91 1.60 12.80
N MET A 286 15.77 1.71 13.49
CA MET A 286 15.68 1.50 14.94
C MET A 286 15.87 0.02 15.33
N ILE A 287 15.52 -0.92 14.46
CA ILE A 287 15.71 -2.37 14.69
C ILE A 287 17.16 -2.80 14.39
N GLU A 288 17.80 -2.20 13.39
CA GLU A 288 19.09 -2.63 12.84
C GLU A 288 20.18 -2.89 13.90
N PRO A 289 20.38 -2.01 14.92
CA PRO A 289 21.40 -2.22 15.95
C PRO A 289 21.14 -3.42 16.90
N HIS A 290 19.96 -3.99 16.86
CA HIS A 290 19.51 -5.06 17.77
C HIS A 290 19.52 -6.46 17.12
N ASP A 291 19.96 -6.59 15.86
CA ASP A 291 20.07 -7.85 15.12
C ASP A 291 18.85 -8.76 15.29
N ILE A 292 17.68 -8.31 14.80
CA ILE A 292 16.40 -9.05 14.97
C ILE A 292 16.46 -10.50 14.49
N GLY A 293 17.36 -10.80 13.55
CA GLY A 293 17.61 -12.16 13.04
C GLY A 293 18.25 -13.12 14.04
N ASP A 294 18.74 -12.63 15.19
CA ASP A 294 19.26 -13.48 16.27
C ASP A 294 18.12 -14.13 17.09
N TYR A 295 16.90 -13.63 16.94
CA TYR A 295 15.71 -14.18 17.58
C TYR A 295 14.97 -15.15 16.64
N GLU A 296 14.15 -16.04 17.21
CA GLU A 296 13.25 -16.85 16.40
C GLU A 296 12.17 -15.98 15.72
N HIS A 297 11.78 -16.36 14.51
CA HIS A 297 10.71 -15.70 13.78
C HIS A 297 9.43 -15.63 14.61
N ASN A 298 8.87 -14.44 14.75
CA ASN A 298 7.67 -14.17 15.57
C ASN A 298 7.81 -14.58 17.06
N SER A 299 9.05 -14.65 17.60
CA SER A 299 9.27 -14.77 19.04
C SER A 299 8.80 -13.52 19.80
N PRO A 300 8.56 -13.63 21.12
CA PRO A 300 8.21 -12.45 21.93
C PRO A 300 9.22 -11.31 21.81
N GLU A 301 10.51 -11.62 21.72
CA GLU A 301 11.60 -10.63 21.60
C GLU A 301 11.55 -9.91 20.24
N ALA A 302 11.40 -10.65 19.14
CA ALA A 302 11.28 -10.08 17.80
C ALA A 302 10.02 -9.21 17.68
N ILE A 303 8.88 -9.66 18.21
CA ILE A 303 7.63 -8.90 18.23
C ILE A 303 7.78 -7.64 19.08
N GLN A 304 8.40 -7.74 20.24
CA GLN A 304 8.61 -6.60 21.14
C GLN A 304 9.47 -5.53 20.47
N LEU A 305 10.63 -5.91 19.94
CA LEU A 305 11.55 -5.00 19.25
C LEU A 305 10.87 -4.25 18.10
N PHE A 306 10.17 -5.01 17.23
CA PHE A 306 9.42 -4.41 16.12
C PHE A 306 8.30 -3.48 16.59
N THR A 307 7.56 -3.87 17.63
CA THR A 307 6.47 -3.08 18.20
C THR A 307 6.97 -1.76 18.76
N GLU A 308 8.09 -1.77 19.49
CA GLU A 308 8.66 -0.56 20.08
C GLU A 308 9.20 0.41 19.01
N ALA A 309 9.82 -0.10 17.95
CA ALA A 309 10.24 0.71 16.82
C ALA A 309 9.02 1.31 16.07
N ALA A 310 7.99 0.48 15.79
CA ALA A 310 6.77 0.94 15.14
C ALA A 310 6.03 2.00 15.98
N ARG A 311 5.91 1.82 17.30
CA ARG A 311 5.31 2.80 18.23
C ARG A 311 5.91 4.19 18.04
N ARG A 312 7.23 4.31 18.00
CA ARG A 312 7.97 5.57 17.89
C ARG A 312 7.86 6.18 16.49
N ALA A 313 7.98 5.36 15.48
CA ALA A 313 7.87 5.79 14.08
C ALA A 313 6.46 6.32 13.75
N TYR A 314 5.41 5.68 14.25
CA TYR A 314 4.04 6.16 14.05
C TYR A 314 3.70 7.41 14.86
N ALA A 315 4.31 7.63 16.02
CA ALA A 315 4.19 8.89 16.76
C ALA A 315 4.73 10.06 15.91
N ASP A 316 5.92 9.90 15.34
CA ASP A 316 6.54 10.89 14.44
C ASP A 316 5.70 11.10 13.17
N ARG A 317 5.24 10.01 12.55
CA ARG A 317 4.37 10.04 11.38
C ARG A 317 3.15 10.94 11.59
N ASN A 318 2.46 10.72 12.68
CA ASN A 318 1.18 11.38 12.95
C ASN A 318 1.33 12.87 13.21
N TYR A 319 2.48 13.29 13.71
CA TYR A 319 2.76 14.68 14.07
C TYR A 319 3.36 15.49 12.91
N PHE A 320 4.35 14.94 12.19
CA PHE A 320 5.17 15.68 11.25
C PHE A 320 4.75 15.56 9.78
N LEU A 321 4.06 14.45 9.39
CA LEU A 321 3.89 14.16 7.96
C LEU A 321 2.59 14.72 7.39
N GLY A 322 2.67 15.13 6.12
CA GLY A 322 1.59 15.69 5.33
C GLY A 322 2.08 15.94 3.89
N ASP A 323 1.35 16.74 3.13
CA ASP A 323 1.76 17.14 1.79
C ASP A 323 2.94 18.14 1.86
N PRO A 324 4.12 17.79 1.29
CA PRO A 324 5.33 18.64 1.37
C PRO A 324 5.20 19.97 0.62
N GLU A 325 4.18 20.13 -0.22
CA GLU A 325 3.90 21.41 -0.87
C GLU A 325 3.16 22.40 0.04
N PHE A 326 2.59 21.90 1.14
CA PHE A 326 1.82 22.69 2.10
C PHE A 326 2.47 22.79 3.47
N VAL A 327 3.34 21.84 3.82
CA VAL A 327 4.00 21.80 5.14
C VAL A 327 5.49 21.48 5.01
N THR A 328 6.29 22.09 5.88
CA THR A 328 7.71 21.76 5.99
C THR A 328 7.88 20.52 6.86
N ILE A 329 8.35 19.43 6.25
CA ILE A 329 8.61 18.17 6.95
C ILE A 329 10.10 18.09 7.28
N PRO A 330 10.52 17.88 8.55
CA PRO A 330 11.92 17.86 8.94
C PRO A 330 12.60 16.51 8.61
N LEU A 331 12.55 16.07 7.34
CA LEU A 331 13.02 14.75 6.91
C LEU A 331 14.46 14.46 7.32
N ASN A 332 15.37 15.43 7.17
CA ASN A 332 16.78 15.25 7.54
C ASN A 332 16.97 14.91 9.02
N THR A 333 16.13 15.48 9.89
CA THR A 333 16.16 15.17 11.33
C THR A 333 15.52 13.82 11.60
N MET A 334 14.34 13.57 11.04
CA MET A 334 13.57 12.34 11.26
C MET A 334 14.30 11.08 10.81
N LEU A 335 15.17 11.19 9.81
CA LEU A 335 15.91 10.07 9.21
C LEU A 335 17.39 10.00 9.67
N ALA A 336 17.83 10.90 10.56
CA ALA A 336 19.20 10.90 11.06
C ALA A 336 19.43 9.78 12.09
N ASP A 337 20.53 9.05 11.97
CA ASP A 337 20.85 7.91 12.84
C ASP A 337 20.85 8.31 14.33
N ASN A 338 21.45 9.43 14.69
CA ASN A 338 21.47 9.93 16.08
C ASN A 338 20.07 10.22 16.62
N TYR A 339 19.14 10.68 15.80
CA TYR A 339 17.75 10.87 16.20
C TYR A 339 17.07 9.52 16.46
N LEU A 340 17.27 8.55 15.59
CA LEU A 340 16.68 7.22 15.72
C LEU A 340 17.24 6.44 16.89
N GLU A 341 18.54 6.57 17.18
CA GLU A 341 19.19 6.03 18.39
C GLU A 341 18.57 6.67 19.67
N GLU A 342 18.40 8.00 19.68
CA GLU A 342 17.75 8.70 20.79
C GLU A 342 16.30 8.22 20.98
N ARG A 343 15.55 8.01 19.89
CA ARG A 343 14.17 7.49 19.96
C ARG A 343 14.09 6.13 20.63
N MET A 344 15.10 5.26 20.47
CA MET A 344 15.18 3.92 21.08
C MET A 344 15.89 3.90 22.45
N SER A 345 16.44 5.02 22.94
CA SER A 345 17.26 5.08 24.15
C SER A 345 16.58 4.58 25.43
N ASN A 346 15.25 4.61 25.49
CA ASN A 346 14.46 4.10 26.61
C ASN A 346 13.85 2.72 26.37
N PHE A 347 14.24 2.03 25.30
CA PHE A 347 13.78 0.67 25.00
C PHE A 347 14.36 -0.32 26.02
N ASP A 348 13.50 -1.19 26.57
CA ASP A 348 13.87 -2.25 27.50
C ASP A 348 13.12 -3.54 27.17
N PHE A 349 13.83 -4.64 26.97
CA PHE A 349 13.24 -5.96 26.73
C PHE A 349 12.42 -6.50 27.91
N ASN A 350 12.54 -5.94 29.11
CA ASN A 350 11.82 -6.40 30.29
C ASN A 350 10.42 -5.82 30.42
N GLN A 351 10.13 -4.69 29.74
CA GLN A 351 8.85 -4.01 29.88
C GLN A 351 8.42 -3.30 28.61
N ALA A 352 7.11 -3.09 28.44
CA ALA A 352 6.56 -2.25 27.38
C ALA A 352 6.79 -0.77 27.67
N THR A 353 7.09 0.04 26.66
CA THR A 353 7.03 1.48 26.76
C THR A 353 5.58 1.93 26.56
N SER A 354 5.03 2.78 27.46
CA SER A 354 3.70 3.33 27.26
C SER A 354 3.67 4.32 26.10
N SER A 355 2.66 4.25 25.23
CA SER A 355 2.48 5.23 24.14
C SER A 355 2.28 6.66 24.65
N SER A 356 1.79 6.85 25.90
CA SER A 356 1.68 8.16 26.55
C SER A 356 3.03 8.80 26.89
N GLU A 357 4.09 7.99 27.06
CA GLU A 357 5.46 8.46 27.29
C GLU A 357 6.17 8.88 26.00
N ILE A 358 5.69 8.40 24.86
CA ILE A 358 6.28 8.64 23.52
C ILE A 358 5.71 9.91 22.84
N ARG A 359 4.91 10.73 23.57
CA ARG A 359 4.22 11.95 23.07
C ARG A 359 3.65 11.81 21.64
N GLU A 360 2.41 12.03 21.43
CA GLU A 360 1.35 13.00 21.66
C GLU A 360 -0.05 12.39 21.46
N GLY A 361 -1.00 12.70 22.38
CA GLY A 361 -2.47 12.70 22.20
C GLY A 361 -3.25 11.39 22.33
N GLU A 362 -4.21 11.36 23.25
CA GLU A 362 -5.13 10.24 23.52
C GLU A 362 -6.24 10.15 22.49
N ILE A 363 -6.75 8.93 22.12
CA ILE A 363 -8.15 8.56 21.79
C ILE A 363 -8.29 7.10 21.28
N SER A 364 -9.51 6.49 21.41
CA SER A 364 -9.88 5.10 21.09
C SER A 364 -10.63 4.93 19.75
N ILE A 365 -10.57 3.75 19.10
CA ILE A 365 -10.90 3.54 17.69
C ILE A 365 -11.46 2.18 17.29
N SER A 366 -12.12 2.12 16.08
CA SER A 366 -12.42 0.90 15.30
C SER A 366 -11.96 1.05 13.84
N GLU A 367 -11.36 -0.02 13.26
CA GLU A 367 -10.69 0.00 11.94
C GLU A 367 -11.50 -0.59 10.80
N SER A 368 -11.25 -0.08 9.57
CA SER A 368 -11.54 -0.69 8.27
C SER A 368 -10.46 -0.24 7.27
N SER A 369 -9.86 -1.19 6.49
CA SER A 369 -8.71 -0.88 5.62
C SER A 369 -8.86 -1.51 4.23
N GLU A 370 -8.82 -0.70 3.14
CA GLU A 370 -9.00 -1.21 1.79
C GLU A 370 -8.20 -0.43 0.73
N THR A 371 -7.30 -1.13 0.09
CA THR A 371 -6.39 -0.67 -0.96
C THR A 371 -6.10 -1.88 -1.85
N THR A 372 -5.41 -1.74 -2.98
CA THR A 372 -4.82 -2.87 -3.71
C THR A 372 -3.37 -2.58 -4.09
N HIS A 373 -2.60 -3.63 -4.30
CA HIS A 373 -1.21 -3.55 -4.72
C HIS A 373 -0.95 -4.49 -5.89
N TYR A 374 0.08 -4.19 -6.69
CA TYR A 374 0.66 -5.11 -7.66
C TYR A 374 2.15 -4.84 -7.89
N SER A 375 2.89 -5.92 -8.13
CA SER A 375 4.32 -5.94 -8.41
C SER A 375 4.59 -6.52 -9.79
N ILE A 376 5.48 -5.90 -10.57
CA ILE A 376 5.86 -6.34 -11.92
C ILE A 376 7.38 -6.30 -12.07
N VAL A 377 7.93 -7.37 -12.69
CA VAL A 377 9.32 -7.42 -13.18
C VAL A 377 9.27 -7.90 -14.63
N ASP A 378 9.90 -7.18 -15.56
CA ASP A 378 10.00 -7.56 -16.98
C ASP A 378 11.30 -8.30 -17.31
N ALA A 379 11.34 -8.89 -18.50
CA ALA A 379 12.51 -9.63 -18.98
C ALA A 379 13.77 -8.75 -19.18
N GLY A 380 13.60 -7.44 -19.27
CA GLY A 380 14.71 -6.48 -19.34
C GLY A 380 15.30 -6.13 -17.98
N GLY A 381 14.66 -6.52 -16.86
CA GLY A 381 15.05 -6.21 -15.49
C GLY A 381 14.51 -4.87 -14.98
N ASN A 382 13.52 -4.27 -15.67
CA ASN A 382 12.77 -3.16 -15.10
C ASN A 382 11.74 -3.69 -14.10
N ALA A 383 11.51 -2.93 -13.04
CA ALA A 383 10.59 -3.28 -11.97
C ALA A 383 9.69 -2.11 -11.61
N VAL A 384 8.42 -2.41 -11.32
CA VAL A 384 7.46 -1.44 -10.77
C VAL A 384 6.72 -2.04 -9.58
N SER A 385 6.56 -1.23 -8.55
CA SER A 385 5.77 -1.50 -7.34
C SER A 385 4.69 -0.43 -7.27
N VAL A 386 3.43 -0.83 -7.29
CA VAL A 386 2.30 0.11 -7.38
C VAL A 386 1.27 -0.20 -6.31
N THR A 387 0.88 0.82 -5.57
CA THR A 387 -0.24 0.74 -4.64
C THR A 387 -1.28 1.77 -5.04
N THR A 388 -2.49 1.31 -5.33
CA THR A 388 -3.63 2.12 -5.81
C THR A 388 -4.86 1.91 -4.91
N THR A 389 -5.75 2.90 -4.83
CA THR A 389 -6.78 2.92 -3.80
C THR A 389 -8.02 3.70 -4.21
N LEU A 390 -9.10 3.42 -3.50
CA LEU A 390 -10.29 4.25 -3.32
C LEU A 390 -10.40 4.77 -1.88
N ASN A 391 -9.40 4.55 -1.04
CA ASN A 391 -9.33 4.63 0.42
C ASN A 391 -10.10 3.50 1.12
N GLY A 392 -11.38 3.61 1.33
CA GLY A 392 -12.21 2.53 1.88
C GLY A 392 -12.69 1.53 0.83
N ALA A 393 -13.18 0.37 1.28
CA ALA A 393 -13.84 -0.61 0.41
C ALA A 393 -14.94 0.03 -0.46
N TYR A 394 -14.84 -0.08 -1.78
CA TYR A 394 -15.72 0.62 -2.73
C TYR A 394 -15.74 2.14 -2.53
N GLY A 395 -14.67 2.72 -2.00
CA GLY A 395 -14.50 4.15 -1.75
C GLY A 395 -15.61 4.76 -0.93
N SER A 396 -16.18 5.86 -1.42
CA SER A 396 -17.34 6.56 -0.85
C SER A 396 -18.66 5.79 -0.97
N LYS A 397 -18.64 4.58 -1.48
CA LYS A 397 -19.82 3.74 -1.87
C LYS A 397 -20.61 4.35 -3.04
N LEU A 398 -20.18 5.49 -3.56
CA LEU A 398 -20.83 6.17 -4.67
C LEU A 398 -20.36 5.57 -6.00
N TYR A 399 -21.27 4.97 -6.74
CA TYR A 399 -21.04 4.39 -8.06
C TYR A 399 -21.64 5.29 -9.15
N CYS A 400 -20.84 5.69 -10.10
CA CYS A 400 -21.32 6.48 -11.24
C CYS A 400 -21.82 5.55 -12.34
N ASP A 401 -23.12 5.28 -12.39
CA ASP A 401 -23.72 4.34 -13.34
C ASP A 401 -23.51 4.74 -14.81
N GLU A 402 -23.42 6.04 -15.12
CA GLU A 402 -23.16 6.53 -16.48
C GLU A 402 -21.70 6.29 -16.93
N LEU A 403 -20.77 6.18 -15.99
CA LEU A 403 -19.34 5.98 -16.25
C LEU A 403 -18.85 4.57 -15.92
N GLY A 404 -19.54 3.88 -15.00
CA GLY A 404 -19.30 2.47 -14.68
C GLY A 404 -18.21 2.20 -13.63
N PHE A 405 -17.93 3.14 -12.71
CA PHE A 405 -16.94 2.93 -11.65
C PHE A 405 -17.30 3.62 -10.33
N PHE A 406 -16.71 3.09 -9.23
CA PHE A 406 -16.81 3.70 -7.90
C PHE A 406 -15.90 4.91 -7.74
N LEU A 407 -16.29 5.82 -6.85
CA LEU A 407 -15.53 7.01 -6.48
C LEU A 407 -14.90 6.86 -5.10
N ASN A 408 -13.71 7.38 -4.94
CA ASN A 408 -12.93 7.35 -3.71
C ASN A 408 -13.62 8.08 -2.54
N ASN A 409 -13.16 7.81 -1.32
CA ASN A 409 -13.45 8.60 -0.13
C ASN A 409 -12.16 9.11 0.53
N GLU A 410 -11.26 9.55 -0.29
CA GLU A 410 -9.89 9.88 0.09
C GLU A 410 -9.81 11.15 0.96
N MET A 411 -10.86 11.99 0.96
CA MET A 411 -10.94 13.15 1.83
C MET A 411 -10.92 12.81 3.32
N ASP A 412 -11.23 11.55 3.69
CA ASP A 412 -11.17 11.07 5.07
C ASP A 412 -9.74 10.90 5.61
N ASP A 413 -8.75 10.76 4.72
CA ASP A 413 -7.34 10.65 5.10
C ASP A 413 -6.73 11.99 5.58
N PHE A 414 -7.43 13.10 5.38
CA PHE A 414 -7.09 14.33 6.07
C PHE A 414 -7.43 14.28 7.57
N SER A 415 -6.75 15.13 8.35
CA SER A 415 -7.17 15.46 9.70
C SER A 415 -8.41 16.35 9.64
N ALA A 416 -9.61 15.77 9.65
CA ALA A 416 -10.87 16.52 9.68
C ALA A 416 -10.93 17.47 10.89
N LYS A 417 -10.27 17.07 11.99
CA LYS A 417 -9.96 17.88 13.17
C LYS A 417 -8.68 17.34 13.79
N PRO A 418 -7.62 18.17 14.00
CA PRO A 418 -6.40 17.72 14.67
C PRO A 418 -6.68 17.04 16.01
N GLY A 419 -6.05 15.88 16.27
CA GLY A 419 -6.28 15.07 17.46
C GLY A 419 -7.50 14.17 17.41
N VAL A 420 -8.29 14.17 16.32
CA VAL A 420 -9.39 13.24 16.10
C VAL A 420 -8.98 12.20 15.04
N PRO A 421 -9.25 10.90 15.28
CA PRO A 421 -8.88 9.85 14.34
C PRO A 421 -9.73 9.85 13.07
N ASN A 422 -9.13 9.44 11.95
CA ASN A 422 -9.83 9.09 10.72
C ASN A 422 -10.41 7.66 10.79
N MET A 423 -10.98 7.16 9.71
CA MET A 423 -11.54 5.80 9.64
C MET A 423 -10.52 4.67 9.88
N PHE A 424 -9.21 4.94 9.75
CA PHE A 424 -8.12 3.99 10.04
C PHE A 424 -7.57 4.10 11.45
N GLY A 425 -8.16 4.97 12.25
CA GLY A 425 -7.66 5.22 13.58
C GLY A 425 -6.39 6.03 13.66
N LEU A 426 -5.92 6.56 12.56
CA LEU A 426 -4.76 7.44 12.54
C LEU A 426 -5.14 8.83 13.04
N ILE A 427 -4.42 9.27 14.06
CA ILE A 427 -4.55 10.61 14.60
C ILE A 427 -3.66 11.53 13.78
N GLY A 428 -4.25 12.48 13.08
CA GLY A 428 -3.50 13.47 12.33
C GLY A 428 -3.35 14.77 13.11
N ALA A 429 -2.22 15.46 12.89
CA ALA A 429 -1.96 16.80 13.38
C ALA A 429 -2.33 17.87 12.33
N GLU A 430 -2.02 19.12 12.64
CA GLU A 430 -2.23 20.28 11.75
C GLU A 430 -1.52 20.11 10.40
N ALA A 431 -0.39 19.40 10.36
CA ALA A 431 0.35 19.11 9.14
C ALA A 431 -0.51 18.47 8.05
N ASN A 432 -1.50 17.65 8.42
CA ASN A 432 -2.42 17.00 7.51
C ASN A 432 -3.84 17.61 7.52
N SER A 433 -4.00 18.89 7.91
CA SER A 433 -5.28 19.60 7.82
C SER A 433 -5.71 19.83 6.37
N ILE A 434 -7.04 19.94 6.14
CA ILE A 434 -7.62 20.11 4.80
C ILE A 434 -7.28 21.50 4.25
N ALA A 435 -6.82 21.55 2.99
CA ALA A 435 -6.68 22.78 2.21
C ALA A 435 -7.01 22.51 0.73
N PRO A 436 -7.46 23.53 -0.06
CA PRO A 436 -7.68 23.37 -1.50
C PRO A 436 -6.44 22.82 -2.22
N GLU A 437 -6.61 21.91 -3.17
CA GLU A 437 -5.57 21.29 -3.98
C GLU A 437 -4.51 20.47 -3.22
N LYS A 438 -4.59 20.38 -1.89
CA LYS A 438 -3.69 19.59 -1.04
C LYS A 438 -3.95 18.09 -1.22
N ARG A 439 -2.88 17.31 -1.22
CA ARG A 439 -2.95 15.83 -1.11
C ARG A 439 -3.02 15.41 0.34
N MET A 440 -3.88 14.47 0.65
CA MET A 440 -3.99 13.88 1.99
C MET A 440 -2.85 12.91 2.25
N LEU A 441 -2.40 12.85 3.52
CA LEU A 441 -1.39 11.89 3.97
C LEU A 441 -1.84 10.46 3.69
N SER A 442 -0.90 9.61 3.25
CA SER A 442 -1.14 8.20 2.93
C SER A 442 -0.21 7.28 3.71
N SER A 443 -0.62 6.01 3.88
CA SER A 443 0.25 4.93 4.37
C SER A 443 0.67 3.95 3.26
N MET A 444 0.28 4.17 2.01
CA MET A 444 0.67 3.32 0.88
C MET A 444 2.19 3.29 0.71
N THR A 445 2.77 2.09 0.72
CA THR A 445 4.22 1.85 0.79
C THR A 445 4.68 0.94 -0.35
N PRO A 446 4.46 1.32 -1.64
CA PRO A 446 5.10 0.57 -2.71
C PRO A 446 6.61 0.66 -2.53
N THR A 447 7.31 -0.50 -2.66
CA THR A 447 8.72 -0.59 -2.29
C THR A 447 9.49 -1.48 -3.26
N ILE A 448 10.71 -1.07 -3.59
CA ILE A 448 11.69 -1.88 -4.32
C ILE A 448 12.94 -1.98 -3.46
N VAL A 449 13.49 -3.20 -3.37
CA VAL A 449 14.69 -3.50 -2.60
C VAL A 449 15.78 -4.01 -3.52
N GLU A 450 16.97 -3.45 -3.40
CA GLU A 450 18.19 -3.93 -4.02
C GLU A 450 19.07 -4.62 -2.99
N LYS A 451 19.80 -5.64 -3.43
CA LYS A 451 20.87 -6.29 -2.67
C LYS A 451 22.14 -6.30 -3.50
N ASN A 452 23.23 -5.76 -2.96
CA ASN A 452 24.50 -5.62 -3.68
C ASN A 452 24.35 -4.91 -5.05
N GLY A 453 23.51 -3.86 -5.12
CA GLY A 453 23.27 -3.06 -6.33
C GLY A 453 22.42 -3.73 -7.41
N LYS A 454 21.83 -4.92 -7.12
CA LYS A 454 20.93 -5.64 -8.03
C LYS A 454 19.52 -5.66 -7.46
N LEU A 455 18.53 -5.64 -8.35
CA LEU A 455 17.13 -5.87 -7.94
C LEU A 455 17.04 -7.17 -7.15
N TRP A 456 16.43 -7.11 -5.97
CA TRP A 456 16.25 -8.27 -5.10
C TRP A 456 14.79 -8.54 -4.78
N MET A 457 13.98 -7.47 -4.55
CA MET A 457 12.55 -7.64 -4.22
C MET A 457 11.74 -6.45 -4.73
N VAL A 458 10.51 -6.73 -5.18
CA VAL A 458 9.43 -5.76 -5.41
C VAL A 458 8.29 -6.15 -4.49
N VAL A 459 7.78 -5.21 -3.68
CA VAL A 459 6.81 -5.55 -2.62
C VAL A 459 5.90 -4.39 -2.28
N GLY A 460 4.69 -4.72 -1.90
CA GLY A 460 3.73 -3.81 -1.28
C GLY A 460 2.44 -4.54 -0.91
N THR A 461 1.48 -3.80 -0.37
CA THR A 461 0.25 -4.38 0.16
C THR A 461 -0.85 -3.33 0.30
N PRO A 462 -2.13 -3.69 0.23
CA PRO A 462 -3.21 -2.94 0.85
C PRO A 462 -3.19 -3.06 2.38
N GLY A 463 -3.96 -2.22 3.08
CA GLY A 463 -4.15 -2.40 4.52
C GLY A 463 -4.29 -1.12 5.34
N GLY A 464 -4.48 0.06 4.73
CA GLY A 464 -4.54 1.33 5.46
C GLY A 464 -3.30 1.54 6.33
N SER A 465 -3.45 1.80 7.63
CA SER A 465 -2.33 1.98 8.55
C SER A 465 -1.39 0.76 8.65
N THR A 466 -1.91 -0.47 8.43
CA THR A 466 -1.11 -1.70 8.55
C THR A 466 -0.16 -1.94 7.38
N ILE A 467 -0.27 -1.18 6.28
CA ILE A 467 0.56 -1.33 5.09
C ILE A 467 2.05 -1.28 5.44
N ILE A 468 2.48 -0.26 6.18
CA ILE A 468 3.89 -0.01 6.48
C ILE A 468 4.51 -1.18 7.26
N THR A 469 3.80 -1.64 8.30
CA THR A 469 4.27 -2.76 9.13
C THR A 469 4.25 -4.09 8.39
N ALA A 470 3.28 -4.32 7.49
CA ALA A 470 3.22 -5.53 6.69
C ALA A 470 4.35 -5.60 5.65
N VAL A 471 4.67 -4.50 4.97
CA VAL A 471 5.83 -4.43 4.06
C VAL A 471 7.13 -4.65 4.81
N ALA A 472 7.35 -3.94 5.93
CA ALA A 472 8.55 -4.09 6.75
C ALA A 472 8.73 -5.54 7.25
N GLN A 473 7.67 -6.19 7.78
CA GLN A 473 7.71 -7.59 8.21
C GLN A 473 8.01 -8.53 7.04
N THR A 474 7.46 -8.30 5.84
CA THR A 474 7.74 -9.14 4.67
C THR A 474 9.21 -9.07 4.25
N ILE A 475 9.82 -7.87 4.28
CA ILE A 475 11.26 -7.70 4.02
C ILE A 475 12.08 -8.45 5.08
N LEU A 476 11.77 -8.27 6.36
CA LEU A 476 12.47 -8.95 7.46
C LEU A 476 12.28 -10.47 7.40
N ASN A 477 11.07 -10.96 7.10
CA ASN A 477 10.78 -12.38 6.96
C ASN A 477 11.68 -13.06 5.92
N THR A 478 11.88 -12.37 4.79
CA THR A 478 12.72 -12.90 3.71
C THR A 478 14.21 -12.74 4.01
N TYR A 479 14.61 -11.58 4.57
CA TYR A 479 16.02 -11.25 4.73
C TYR A 479 16.64 -11.76 6.03
N GLU A 480 15.99 -11.55 7.17
CA GLU A 480 16.49 -11.92 8.49
C GLU A 480 16.11 -13.37 8.87
N PHE A 481 14.89 -13.77 8.53
CA PHE A 481 14.37 -15.09 8.90
C PHE A 481 14.45 -16.12 7.76
N ASN A 482 15.04 -15.72 6.62
CA ASN A 482 15.32 -16.62 5.49
C ASN A 482 14.09 -17.41 4.99
N LEU A 483 12.90 -16.80 4.99
CA LEU A 483 11.72 -17.41 4.40
C LEU A 483 11.74 -17.28 2.88
N SER A 484 11.11 -18.25 2.16
CA SER A 484 10.79 -18.09 0.74
C SER A 484 9.87 -16.86 0.52
N MET A 485 9.75 -16.36 -0.71
CA MET A 485 8.87 -15.21 -0.95
C MET A 485 7.42 -15.52 -0.59
N GLN A 486 6.92 -16.69 -1.01
CA GLN A 486 5.55 -17.09 -0.72
C GLN A 486 5.30 -17.34 0.77
N ASP A 487 6.28 -17.93 1.49
CA ASP A 487 6.14 -18.14 2.94
C ASP A 487 6.20 -16.82 3.71
N ALA A 488 7.07 -15.90 3.30
CA ALA A 488 7.16 -14.56 3.88
C ALA A 488 5.85 -13.78 3.73
N VAL A 489 5.21 -13.90 2.56
CA VAL A 489 3.90 -13.30 2.27
C VAL A 489 2.78 -13.95 3.08
N ASN A 490 2.83 -15.29 3.26
CA ASN A 490 1.82 -16.04 4.00
C ASN A 490 2.01 -16.04 5.52
N ALA A 491 3.18 -15.61 6.01
CA ALA A 491 3.47 -15.55 7.44
C ALA A 491 2.43 -14.70 8.19
N HIS A 492 2.11 -15.10 9.42
CA HIS A 492 1.20 -14.34 10.27
C HIS A 492 1.83 -13.02 10.67
N ARG A 493 1.00 -11.96 10.67
CA ARG A 493 1.42 -10.60 10.92
C ARG A 493 0.80 -10.04 12.18
N PHE A 494 1.49 -9.03 12.71
CA PHE A 494 1.00 -8.21 13.81
C PHE A 494 1.24 -6.74 13.47
N HIS A 495 0.54 -5.85 14.21
CA HIS A 495 0.58 -4.42 13.94
C HIS A 495 0.54 -3.61 15.22
N HIS A 496 1.27 -2.50 15.23
CA HIS A 496 1.19 -1.44 16.23
C HIS A 496 1.39 -0.09 15.55
N GLN A 497 0.55 0.90 15.91
CA GLN A 497 0.55 2.22 15.24
C GLN A 497 0.60 3.39 16.23
N TRP A 498 1.28 3.20 17.38
CA TRP A 498 1.35 4.14 18.49
C TRP A 498 0.03 4.24 19.28
N LEU A 499 -1.03 4.73 18.66
CA LEU A 499 -2.38 4.77 19.22
C LEU A 499 -3.38 4.11 18.23
N PRO A 500 -4.30 3.28 18.77
CA PRO A 500 -4.37 2.84 20.18
C PRO A 500 -3.12 2.07 20.59
N ASP A 501 -2.77 2.14 21.89
CA ASP A 501 -1.60 1.43 22.46
C ASP A 501 -1.89 -0.07 22.62
N VAL A 502 -1.95 -0.76 21.49
CA VAL A 502 -2.37 -2.17 21.38
C VAL A 502 -1.57 -2.86 20.29
N ILE A 503 -1.04 -4.05 20.57
CA ILE A 503 -0.55 -4.94 19.51
C ILE A 503 -1.75 -5.70 18.93
N THR A 504 -2.03 -5.49 17.66
CA THR A 504 -3.06 -6.21 16.92
C THR A 504 -2.44 -7.41 16.24
N PHE A 505 -2.90 -8.62 16.58
CA PHE A 505 -2.46 -9.88 15.98
C PHE A 505 -3.49 -10.42 14.99
N GLU A 506 -3.02 -11.08 13.92
CA GLU A 506 -3.89 -11.93 13.13
C GLU A 506 -4.43 -13.08 13.99
N PRO A 507 -5.74 -13.41 13.87
CA PRO A 507 -6.35 -14.48 14.66
C PRO A 507 -5.63 -15.83 14.46
N GLU A 508 -5.48 -16.56 15.56
CA GLU A 508 -4.88 -17.92 15.56
C GLU A 508 -3.45 -18.00 15.02
N GLY A 509 -2.81 -16.85 14.76
CA GLY A 509 -1.49 -16.77 14.15
C GLY A 509 -0.32 -16.91 15.11
N PHE A 510 -0.56 -16.80 16.41
CA PHE A 510 0.51 -16.71 17.41
C PHE A 510 0.23 -17.63 18.62
N PRO A 511 1.27 -18.31 19.16
CA PRO A 511 1.13 -19.17 20.35
C PRO A 511 0.62 -18.36 21.57
N GLU A 512 -0.21 -18.98 22.40
CA GLU A 512 -0.69 -18.31 23.62
C GLU A 512 0.46 -17.96 24.57
N SER A 513 1.51 -18.80 24.64
CA SER A 513 2.73 -18.51 25.41
C SER A 513 3.43 -17.21 25.00
N THR A 514 3.48 -16.93 23.69
CA THR A 514 4.02 -15.66 23.15
C THR A 514 3.18 -14.47 23.64
N LYS A 515 1.86 -14.60 23.55
CA LYS A 515 0.92 -13.55 23.98
C LYS A 515 0.97 -13.30 25.50
N GLU A 516 1.04 -14.36 26.30
CA GLU A 516 1.15 -14.27 27.75
C GLU A 516 2.47 -13.62 28.17
N MET A 517 3.58 -13.94 27.49
CA MET A 517 4.87 -13.30 27.77
C MET A 517 4.83 -11.80 27.47
N LEU A 518 4.25 -11.40 26.33
CA LEU A 518 4.09 -9.97 26.01
C LEU A 518 3.17 -9.26 27.00
N LYS A 519 2.04 -9.89 27.38
CA LYS A 519 1.14 -9.33 28.43
C LYS A 519 1.85 -9.16 29.78
N SER A 520 2.71 -10.11 30.16
CA SER A 520 3.48 -10.03 31.42
C SER A 520 4.46 -8.85 31.43
N LYS A 521 4.90 -8.39 30.25
CA LYS A 521 5.75 -7.20 30.08
C LYS A 521 4.94 -5.90 29.98
N GLY A 522 3.59 -5.95 30.01
CA GLY A 522 2.71 -4.79 30.00
C GLY A 522 2.06 -4.47 28.64
N TYR A 523 2.27 -5.29 27.60
CA TYR A 523 1.60 -5.07 26.31
C TYR A 523 0.12 -5.43 26.36
N ILE A 524 -0.70 -4.60 25.71
CA ILE A 524 -2.11 -4.89 25.46
C ILE A 524 -2.21 -5.58 24.10
N ILE A 525 -2.96 -6.69 24.03
CA ILE A 525 -3.09 -7.50 22.81
C ILE A 525 -4.55 -7.57 22.37
N ASN A 526 -4.80 -7.38 21.07
CA ASN A 526 -6.09 -7.56 20.44
C ASN A 526 -6.00 -8.60 19.30
N GLU A 527 -6.91 -9.59 19.33
CA GLU A 527 -7.11 -10.60 18.27
C GLU A 527 -8.56 -10.70 17.81
N LYS A 528 -9.51 -10.21 18.62
CA LYS A 528 -10.95 -10.52 18.45
C LYS A 528 -11.63 -9.78 17.29
N ARG A 529 -11.07 -8.70 16.81
CA ARG A 529 -11.60 -7.85 15.72
C ARG A 529 -10.47 -7.37 14.82
N THR A 530 -9.54 -8.25 14.56
CA THR A 530 -8.37 -7.91 13.75
C THR A 530 -8.78 -7.86 12.29
N PRO A 531 -8.58 -6.75 11.59
CA PRO A 531 -8.66 -6.71 10.14
C PRO A 531 -7.58 -7.62 9.53
N VAL A 532 -7.70 -7.92 8.26
CA VAL A 532 -6.60 -8.52 7.51
C VAL A 532 -5.41 -7.55 7.51
N ILE A 533 -4.30 -7.94 8.12
CA ILE A 533 -3.08 -7.13 8.19
C ILE A 533 -2.32 -7.25 6.85
N GLY A 534 -2.78 -6.49 5.87
CA GLY A 534 -2.25 -6.52 4.52
C GLY A 534 -2.66 -7.75 3.70
N LYS A 535 -2.49 -7.64 2.40
CA LYS A 535 -2.53 -8.71 1.38
C LYS A 535 -1.35 -8.43 0.46
N VAL A 536 -0.21 -9.03 0.77
CA VAL A 536 1.06 -8.69 0.15
C VAL A 536 1.19 -9.34 -1.22
N ASP A 537 1.51 -8.52 -2.23
CA ASP A 537 1.91 -8.98 -3.55
C ASP A 537 3.40 -8.64 -3.75
N ALA A 538 4.22 -9.66 -3.93
CA ALA A 538 5.67 -9.48 -4.01
C ALA A 538 6.33 -10.37 -5.06
N ILE A 539 7.49 -9.93 -5.54
CA ILE A 539 8.38 -10.70 -6.41
C ILE A 539 9.77 -10.63 -5.82
N ARG A 540 10.42 -11.80 -5.66
CA ARG A 540 11.83 -11.92 -5.27
C ARG A 540 12.65 -12.37 -6.47
N VAL A 541 13.80 -11.74 -6.70
CA VAL A 541 14.79 -12.21 -7.65
C VAL A 541 15.72 -13.19 -6.94
N LEU A 542 15.80 -14.41 -7.44
CA LEU A 542 16.63 -15.48 -6.90
C LEU A 542 18.09 -15.34 -7.37
N GLU A 543 19.00 -16.10 -6.78
CA GLU A 543 20.43 -16.02 -7.08
C GLU A 543 20.78 -16.37 -8.54
N ASP A 544 19.99 -17.25 -9.15
CA ASP A 544 20.11 -17.64 -10.56
C ASP A 544 19.46 -16.64 -11.53
N GLY A 545 18.82 -15.59 -11.01
CA GLY A 545 18.10 -14.57 -11.77
C GLY A 545 16.65 -14.90 -12.06
N SER A 546 16.15 -16.09 -11.70
CA SER A 546 14.72 -16.41 -11.78
C SER A 546 13.91 -15.61 -10.77
N LEU A 547 12.60 -15.55 -10.97
CA LEU A 547 11.66 -14.75 -10.20
C LEU A 547 10.75 -15.66 -9.38
N GLU A 548 10.70 -15.50 -8.06
CA GLU A 548 9.74 -16.15 -7.19
C GLU A 548 8.61 -15.16 -6.84
N GLY A 549 7.36 -15.52 -7.12
CA GLY A 549 6.16 -14.76 -6.78
C GLY A 549 5.63 -15.11 -5.41
N GLY A 550 5.24 -14.09 -4.65
CA GLY A 550 4.47 -14.20 -3.42
C GLY A 550 3.10 -13.54 -3.59
N ALA A 551 2.06 -14.34 -3.75
CA ALA A 551 0.67 -13.90 -3.84
C ALA A 551 -0.09 -14.27 -2.56
N ASP A 552 -0.75 -13.30 -1.93
CA ASP A 552 -1.31 -13.47 -0.58
C ASP A 552 -2.56 -14.35 -0.55
N ARG A 553 -2.52 -15.45 0.20
CA ARG A 553 -3.66 -16.38 0.39
C ARG A 553 -4.89 -15.73 1.05
N ARG A 554 -4.73 -14.53 1.67
CA ARG A 554 -5.84 -13.81 2.31
C ARG A 554 -6.76 -13.15 1.28
N GLY A 555 -6.25 -12.90 0.06
CA GLY A 555 -7.00 -12.39 -1.10
C GLY A 555 -7.24 -13.45 -2.18
N ASP A 556 -7.65 -12.98 -3.36
CA ASP A 556 -7.70 -13.76 -4.61
C ASP A 556 -6.42 -13.51 -5.43
N ASP A 557 -5.37 -13.12 -4.74
CA ASP A 557 -4.11 -12.62 -5.26
C ASP A 557 -3.41 -13.72 -6.08
N THR A 558 -2.78 -13.36 -7.19
CA THR A 558 -2.25 -14.33 -8.16
C THR A 558 -0.94 -13.86 -8.76
N ALA A 559 0.08 -14.73 -8.69
CA ALA A 559 1.34 -14.59 -9.38
C ALA A 559 1.28 -15.32 -10.73
N LEU A 560 1.63 -14.65 -11.81
CA LEU A 560 1.75 -15.21 -13.15
C LEU A 560 3.02 -14.70 -13.84
N GLY A 561 3.60 -15.51 -14.74
CA GLY A 561 4.81 -15.15 -15.46
C GLY A 561 5.21 -16.17 -16.52
N PHE A 562 6.44 -16.07 -17.05
CA PHE A 562 6.98 -17.00 -18.05
C PHE A 562 8.50 -17.06 -18.04
#